data_4cc4729b86245e9792d1a710af1b6d23
#
_entry.id   4cc4729b86245e9792d1a710af1b6d23
#
_cell.length_a   1.000
_cell.length_b   1.000
_cell.length_c   1.000
_cell.angle_alpha   90.00
_cell.angle_beta   90.00
_cell.angle_gamma   90.00
#
_symmetry.space_group_name_H-M   'P 1'
#
loop_
_entity.id
_entity.type
_entity.pdbx_description
1 polymer ?
#
loop_
_entity_poly.entity_id
_entity_poly.type
_entity_poly.pdbx_seq_one_letter_code
_entity_poly.pdbx_strand_id
1 'polypeptide(L)'
;MTRTEIVERLARDRRVETMVENIARQPLDADLRDLAQMVYLILLEYDEDKLVDLWEHDQMSFFIARIIINQYRSKSSPFYKLIRKYASKAEDIGTFIR
;
A
#
# COMPACT_ATOMS: atom_id res chain seq x y z
N MET A 1 -4.47 -22.85 1.98
CA MET A 1 -3.43 -21.84 1.77
C MET A 1 -3.34 -20.96 2.99
N THR A 2 -2.14 -20.63 3.41
CA THR A 2 -1.96 -19.81 4.61
C THR A 2 -1.80 -18.34 4.24
N ARG A 3 -1.93 -17.47 5.25
CA ARG A 3 -1.72 -16.04 5.06
C ARG A 3 -0.33 -15.77 4.49
N THR A 4 0.68 -16.41 5.04
CA THR A 4 2.06 -16.24 4.57
C THR A 4 2.21 -16.64 3.10
N GLU A 5 1.61 -17.75 2.71
CA GLU A 5 1.66 -18.18 1.31
C GLU A 5 0.98 -17.20 0.37
N ILE A 6 -0.15 -16.63 0.80
CA ILE A 6 -0.85 -15.63 0.00
C ILE A 6 0.04 -14.40 -0.20
N VAL A 7 0.63 -13.91 0.88
CA VAL A 7 1.49 -12.72 0.82
C VAL A 7 2.73 -13.00 -0.03
N GLU A 8 3.31 -14.18 0.11
CA GLU A 8 4.47 -14.54 -0.71
C GLU A 8 4.15 -14.57 -2.19
N ARG A 9 2.99 -15.07 -2.56
CA ARG A 9 2.57 -15.08 -3.96
C ARG A 9 2.37 -13.68 -4.50
N LEU A 10 1.71 -12.83 -3.71
CA LEU A 10 1.48 -11.45 -4.11
C LEU A 10 2.82 -10.72 -4.31
N ALA A 11 3.77 -10.96 -3.42
CA ALA A 11 5.08 -10.33 -3.50
C ALA A 11 5.88 -10.84 -4.71
N ARG A 12 5.81 -12.14 -4.97
CA ARG A 12 6.52 -12.73 -6.11
C ARG A 12 6.03 -12.15 -7.43
N ASP A 13 4.72 -11.97 -7.55
CA ASP A 13 4.12 -11.44 -8.77
C ASP A 13 4.08 -9.92 -8.79
N ARG A 14 4.58 -9.29 -7.75
CA ARG A 14 4.58 -7.83 -7.61
C ARG A 14 3.19 -7.23 -7.77
N ARG A 15 2.19 -7.92 -7.26
CA ARG A 15 0.80 -7.52 -7.42
C ARG A 15 0.52 -6.19 -6.73
N VAL A 16 1.01 -6.02 -5.51
CA VAL A 16 0.77 -4.79 -4.75
C VAL A 16 1.49 -3.62 -5.41
N GLU A 17 2.75 -3.80 -5.80
CA GLU A 17 3.52 -2.77 -6.46
C GLU A 17 2.84 -2.30 -7.74
N THR A 18 2.38 -3.23 -8.56
CA THR A 18 1.69 -2.91 -9.80
C THR A 18 0.40 -2.13 -9.53
N MET A 19 -0.35 -2.54 -8.52
CA MET A 19 -1.58 -1.85 -8.18
C MET A 19 -1.32 -0.44 -7.64
N VAL A 20 -0.25 -0.27 -6.86
CA VAL A 20 0.15 1.04 -6.35
C VAL A 20 0.47 1.97 -7.51
N GLU A 21 1.27 1.50 -8.47
CA GLU A 21 1.59 2.29 -9.65
C GLU A 21 0.34 2.70 -10.43
N ASN A 22 -0.58 1.77 -10.60
CA ASN A 22 -1.80 2.04 -11.35
C ASN A 22 -2.70 3.04 -10.65
N ILE A 23 -2.84 2.93 -9.34
CA ILE A 23 -3.69 3.82 -8.57
C ILE A 23 -3.08 5.22 -8.48
N ALA A 24 -1.77 5.29 -8.26
CA ALA A 24 -1.07 6.56 -8.16
C ALA A 24 -0.81 7.19 -9.53
N ARG A 25 -0.91 6.41 -10.59
CA ARG A 25 -0.68 6.84 -11.96
C ARG A 25 0.72 7.40 -12.16
N GLN A 26 1.69 6.76 -11.55
CA GLN A 26 3.09 7.16 -11.69
C GLN A 26 3.98 5.97 -11.39
N PRO A 27 5.23 5.99 -11.86
CA PRO A 27 6.17 4.90 -11.59
C PRO A 27 6.44 4.76 -10.10
N LEU A 28 6.83 3.57 -9.71
CA LEU A 28 7.11 3.27 -8.31
C LEU A 28 8.37 4.01 -7.87
N ASP A 29 8.20 4.97 -6.99
CA ASP A 29 9.32 5.68 -6.37
C ASP A 29 9.49 5.20 -4.93
N ALA A 30 10.38 5.84 -4.17
CA ALA A 30 10.66 5.43 -2.81
C ALA A 30 9.41 5.48 -1.92
N ASP A 31 8.61 6.53 -2.06
CA ASP A 31 7.40 6.70 -1.26
C ASP A 31 6.36 5.64 -1.59
N LEU A 32 6.19 5.34 -2.86
CA LEU A 32 5.23 4.33 -3.28
C LEU A 32 5.70 2.92 -2.93
N ARG A 33 7.02 2.69 -2.88
CA ARG A 33 7.55 1.43 -2.38
C ARG A 33 7.23 1.27 -0.91
N ASP A 34 7.34 2.35 -0.14
CA ASP A 34 7.00 2.31 1.28
C ASP A 34 5.51 2.00 1.45
N LEU A 35 4.68 2.55 0.59
CA LEU A 35 3.24 2.25 0.61
C LEU A 35 3.01 0.77 0.33
N ALA A 36 3.69 0.21 -0.68
CA ALA A 36 3.55 -1.21 -0.99
C ALA A 36 3.99 -2.08 0.19
N GLN A 37 5.10 -1.71 0.85
CA GLN A 37 5.55 -2.42 2.04
C GLN A 37 4.52 -2.37 3.16
N MET A 38 3.90 -1.22 3.37
CA MET A 38 2.83 -1.10 4.36
C MET A 38 1.66 -2.01 4.05
N VAL A 39 1.29 -2.13 2.79
CA VAL A 39 0.20 -3.01 2.38
C VAL A 39 0.55 -4.45 2.73
N TYR A 40 1.78 -4.90 2.42
CA TYR A 40 2.20 -6.24 2.77
C TYR A 40 2.16 -6.48 4.27
N LEU A 41 2.59 -5.50 5.06
CA LEU A 41 2.54 -5.63 6.52
C LEU A 41 1.11 -5.74 7.02
N ILE A 42 0.21 -4.95 6.47
CA ILE A 42 -1.21 -5.02 6.81
C ILE A 42 -1.76 -6.41 6.52
N LEU A 43 -1.42 -6.96 5.36
CA LEU A 43 -1.88 -8.29 4.97
C LEU A 43 -1.32 -9.35 5.90
N LEU A 44 -0.06 -9.22 6.32
CA LEU A 44 0.56 -10.19 7.22
C LEU A 44 -0.05 -10.15 8.62
N GLU A 45 -0.67 -9.04 8.99
CA GLU A 45 -1.33 -8.91 10.30
C GLU A 45 -2.84 -9.14 10.22
N TYR A 46 -3.37 -9.34 9.03
CA TYR A 46 -4.80 -9.51 8.86
C TYR A 46 -5.24 -10.91 9.28
N ASP A 47 -6.53 -11.05 9.58
CA ASP A 47 -7.12 -12.35 9.94
C ASP A 47 -6.92 -13.35 8.81
N GLU A 48 -6.30 -14.49 9.12
CA GLU A 48 -5.95 -15.47 8.10
C GLU A 48 -7.17 -16.06 7.40
N ASP A 49 -8.20 -16.40 8.17
CA ASP A 49 -9.39 -17.01 7.59
C ASP A 49 -10.08 -16.06 6.62
N LYS A 50 -10.15 -14.79 6.98
CA LYS A 50 -10.74 -13.79 6.10
C LYS A 50 -9.90 -13.58 4.86
N LEU A 51 -8.58 -13.59 5.00
CA LEU A 51 -7.69 -13.41 3.87
C LEU A 51 -7.78 -14.58 2.91
N VAL A 52 -7.83 -15.80 3.43
CA VAL A 52 -7.99 -16.99 2.61
C VAL A 52 -9.31 -16.94 1.87
N ASP A 53 -10.37 -16.50 2.53
CA ASP A 53 -11.68 -16.38 1.91
C ASP A 53 -11.65 -15.40 0.73
N LEU A 54 -11.01 -14.26 0.91
CA LEU A 54 -10.85 -13.27 -0.16
C LEU A 54 -10.07 -13.85 -1.33
N TRP A 55 -9.04 -14.63 -1.03
CA TRP A 55 -8.22 -15.26 -2.05
C TRP A 55 -9.03 -16.28 -2.85
N GLU A 56 -9.79 -17.11 -2.15
CA GLU A 56 -10.56 -18.17 -2.79
C GLU A 56 -11.73 -17.65 -3.63
N HIS A 57 -12.26 -16.49 -3.27
CA HIS A 57 -13.38 -15.90 -4.01
C HIS A 57 -12.91 -14.83 -5.00
N ASP A 58 -11.62 -14.79 -5.28
CA ASP A 58 -11.03 -13.88 -6.27
C ASP A 58 -11.36 -12.41 -5.97
N GLN A 59 -11.37 -12.06 -4.70
CA GLN A 59 -11.66 -10.69 -4.26
C GLN A 59 -10.44 -9.98 -3.71
N MET A 60 -9.27 -10.61 -3.81
CA MET A 60 -8.05 -10.07 -3.24
C MET A 60 -7.67 -8.73 -3.86
N SER A 61 -7.83 -8.59 -5.17
CA SER A 61 -7.48 -7.34 -5.85
C SER A 61 -8.31 -6.17 -5.36
N PHE A 62 -9.60 -6.35 -5.16
CA PHE A 62 -10.46 -5.29 -4.61
C PHE A 62 -10.05 -4.92 -3.21
N PHE A 63 -9.74 -5.92 -2.39
CA PHE A 63 -9.32 -5.69 -1.02
C PHE A 63 -8.01 -4.89 -0.96
N ILE A 64 -7.03 -5.29 -1.76
CA ILE A 64 -5.74 -4.60 -1.81
C ILE A 64 -5.91 -3.18 -2.33
N ALA A 65 -6.69 -2.99 -3.39
CA ALA A 65 -6.95 -1.66 -3.93
C ALA A 65 -7.56 -0.75 -2.88
N ARG A 66 -8.47 -1.28 -2.08
CA ARG A 66 -9.12 -0.52 -1.02
C ARG A 66 -8.12 -0.09 0.04
N ILE A 67 -7.23 -1.01 0.43
CA ILE A 67 -6.17 -0.67 1.40
C ILE A 67 -5.28 0.44 0.84
N ILE A 68 -4.86 0.31 -0.41
CA ILE A 68 -3.99 1.29 -1.05
C ILE A 68 -4.66 2.66 -1.07
N ILE A 69 -5.89 2.71 -1.50
CA ILE A 69 -6.63 3.96 -1.59
C ILE A 69 -6.79 4.60 -0.21
N ASN A 70 -7.13 3.79 0.78
CA ASN A 70 -7.30 4.29 2.14
C ASN A 70 -6.00 4.85 2.69
N GLN A 71 -4.89 4.14 2.49
CA GLN A 71 -3.59 4.61 2.97
C GLN A 71 -3.12 5.85 2.21
N TYR A 72 -3.36 5.87 0.91
CA TYR A 72 -2.89 6.97 0.07
C TYR A 72 -3.66 8.27 0.32
N ARG A 73 -4.95 8.17 0.63
CA ARG A 73 -5.80 9.35 0.78
C ARG A 73 -6.11 9.74 2.21
N SER A 74 -5.95 8.84 3.16
CA SER A 74 -6.29 9.11 4.54
C SER A 74 -5.23 9.96 5.23
N LYS A 75 -5.64 11.09 5.78
CA LYS A 75 -4.72 12.00 6.47
C LYS A 75 -4.18 11.40 7.75
N SER A 76 -4.87 10.41 8.31
CA SER A 76 -4.43 9.77 9.54
C SER A 76 -3.64 8.48 9.30
N SER A 77 -3.46 8.08 8.05
CA SER A 77 -2.74 6.86 7.76
C SER A 77 -1.24 7.02 8.00
N PRO A 78 -0.54 5.93 8.32
CA PRO A 78 0.92 6.00 8.48
C PRO A 78 1.62 6.51 7.22
N PHE A 79 1.15 6.09 6.04
CA PHE A 79 1.72 6.56 4.80
C PHE A 79 1.57 8.06 4.64
N TYR A 80 0.39 8.59 4.88
CA TYR A 80 0.13 10.02 4.76
C TYR A 80 1.00 10.82 5.74
N LYS A 81 1.12 10.33 6.97
CA LYS A 81 1.96 11.01 7.97
C LYS A 81 3.41 11.05 7.56
N LEU A 82 3.90 9.98 6.95
CA LEU A 82 5.27 9.92 6.47
C LEU A 82 5.48 10.94 5.35
N ILE A 83 4.59 10.99 4.38
CA ILE A 83 4.66 11.93 3.27
C ILE A 83 4.60 13.36 3.78
N ARG A 84 3.74 13.64 4.74
CA ARG A 84 3.62 14.96 5.31
C ARG A 84 4.89 15.41 5.99
N LYS A 85 5.58 14.50 6.64
CA LYS A 85 6.84 14.81 7.29
C LYS A 85 7.87 15.31 6.29
N TYR A 86 7.98 14.65 5.15
CA TYR A 86 8.90 15.06 4.10
C TYR A 86 8.45 16.35 3.43
N ALA A 87 7.17 16.50 3.23
CA ALA A 87 6.62 17.72 2.65
C ALA A 87 6.91 18.92 3.53
N SER A 88 6.80 18.78 4.84
CA SER A 88 7.11 19.86 5.76
C SER A 88 8.56 20.30 5.66
N LYS A 89 9.47 19.36 5.50
CA LYS A 89 10.87 19.68 5.31
C LYS A 89 11.11 20.43 4.01
N ALA A 90 10.41 20.03 2.96
CA ALA A 90 10.51 20.72 1.68
C ALA A 90 9.99 22.15 1.80
N GLU A 91 8.94 22.35 2.54
CA GLU A 91 8.40 23.67 2.76
C GLU A 91 9.37 24.57 3.51
N ASP A 92 10.08 23.99 4.46
CA ASP A 92 11.09 24.74 5.20
C ASP A 92 12.19 25.23 4.28
N ILE A 93 12.37 24.55 3.19
CA ILE A 93 13.32 24.99 2.21
C ILE A 93 12.68 26.02 1.32
N GLY A 94 11.44 26.19 1.46
CA GLY A 94 10.85 27.19 0.83
C GLY A 94 10.07 26.97 -0.33
N THR A 95 9.71 26.17 -0.57
CA THR A 95 9.20 26.03 -1.69
C THR A 95 8.04 25.82 -1.80
N PHE A 96 7.61 25.72 -1.60
CA PHE A 96 6.70 25.44 -1.73
C PHE A 96 6.01 25.47 -2.54
N ILE A 97 6.17 25.24 -2.93
CA ILE A 97 5.79 24.53 -3.70
C ILE A 97 4.47 24.37 -3.78
N ARG A 98 3.84 24.78 -3.97
CA ARG A 98 2.67 24.60 -4.00
C ARG A 98 2.18 25.29 -4.90
#